data_6bd09a5a6b45dee93b083a67ee4527e6
#
_entry.id   6bd09a5a6b45dee93b083a67ee4527e6
#
_cell.length_a   1.000
_cell.length_b   1.000
_cell.length_c   1.000
_cell.angle_alpha   90.00
_cell.angle_beta   90.00
_cell.angle_gamma   90.00
#
_symmetry.space_group_name_H-M   'P 1'
#
loop_
_entity.id
_entity.type
_entity.pdbx_description
1 polymer ?
#
loop_
_entity_poly.entity_id
_entity_poly.type
_entity_poly.pdbx_seq_one_letter_code
_entity_poly.pdbx_strand_id
1 'polypeptide(L)'
;DIFQFLRKQRTNQIQGLGSQKLNKLEMHFNRDPHRFLDALVCSDSTELEGIIGKSLADRLIEFWQSYKTENELILALMQLGLSFKSAHSALTVFGESSVKRIEDDPFELVPIVGFDASDEIAKSLKLPMNDRRRISALSNEILLNYQEQTASSLMHRDKFVEQAEYYQVDGELALSIGIETKAIIFDSGYITNPAFYEMETSIRQFLTKINASRSIRFHDYEIAQNLNMFKTMNRIALTQEQELSIHSTLNNNVSCITGGAGVGKTEVISAINWIYKSLTGFNVIGAALSGIAVDRIIEATGGSEAYTLAKLRYGVSNGDI
;
A
#
# COMPACT_ATOMS: atom_id res chain seq x y z
N ASP A 1 -8.43 1.06 -20.00
CA ASP A 1 -9.06 0.61 -21.25
C ASP A 1 -10.41 1.30 -21.40
N ILE A 2 -10.63 1.99 -22.54
CA ILE A 2 -11.86 2.71 -22.86
C ILE A 2 -13.10 1.78 -22.81
N PHE A 3 -12.94 0.52 -23.22
CA PHE A 3 -14.04 -0.45 -23.19
C PHE A 3 -14.42 -0.84 -21.75
N GLN A 4 -13.49 -0.86 -20.81
CA GLN A 4 -13.79 -1.04 -19.39
C GLN A 4 -14.53 0.17 -18.81
N PHE A 5 -14.15 1.39 -19.20
CA PHE A 5 -14.87 2.60 -18.83
C PHE A 5 -16.31 2.55 -19.34
N LEU A 6 -16.52 2.28 -20.64
CA LEU A 6 -17.85 2.15 -21.22
C LEU A 6 -18.67 1.01 -20.57
N ARG A 7 -18.02 -0.07 -20.09
CA ARG A 7 -18.68 -1.14 -19.33
C ARG A 7 -19.20 -0.67 -17.97
N LYS A 8 -18.48 0.22 -17.29
CA LYS A 8 -18.94 0.81 -16.03
C LYS A 8 -20.08 1.78 -16.21
N GLN A 9 -20.05 2.59 -17.27
CA GLN A 9 -21.09 3.61 -17.56
C GLN A 9 -22.39 3.03 -18.14
N ARG A 10 -22.33 1.85 -18.76
CA ARG A 10 -23.45 1.27 -19.53
C ARG A 10 -24.74 1.07 -18.72
N THR A 11 -24.65 0.83 -17.42
CA THR A 11 -25.82 0.50 -16.58
C THR A 11 -26.72 1.70 -16.33
N ASN A 12 -26.21 2.94 -16.41
CA ASN A 12 -26.94 4.12 -16.03
C ASN A 12 -27.11 5.19 -17.13
N GLN A 13 -26.31 5.19 -18.20
CA GLN A 13 -26.24 6.34 -19.11
C GLN A 13 -26.42 6.04 -20.61
N ILE A 14 -26.01 4.86 -21.12
CA ILE A 14 -26.14 4.50 -22.53
C ILE A 14 -27.12 3.33 -22.71
N GLN A 15 -28.42 3.65 -22.80
CA GLN A 15 -29.46 2.63 -22.94
C GLN A 15 -29.29 1.83 -24.25
N GLY A 16 -29.17 0.52 -24.15
CA GLY A 16 -29.03 -0.40 -25.29
C GLY A 16 -27.60 -0.80 -25.65
N LEU A 17 -26.56 -0.25 -24.98
CA LEU A 17 -25.17 -0.68 -25.14
C LEU A 17 -24.87 -1.87 -24.23
N GLY A 18 -25.38 -3.05 -24.60
CA GLY A 18 -25.16 -4.29 -23.83
C GLY A 18 -23.75 -4.91 -24.05
N SER A 19 -23.39 -5.91 -23.20
CA SER A 19 -22.08 -6.57 -23.24
C SER A 19 -21.72 -7.13 -24.62
N GLN A 20 -22.70 -7.68 -25.34
CA GLN A 20 -22.46 -8.23 -26.68
C GLN A 20 -22.03 -7.17 -27.70
N LYS A 21 -22.63 -6.00 -27.66
CA LYS A 21 -22.30 -4.90 -28.57
C LYS A 21 -20.95 -4.26 -28.22
N LEU A 22 -20.68 -4.09 -26.92
CA LEU A 22 -19.37 -3.65 -26.45
C LEU A 22 -18.26 -4.62 -26.83
N ASN A 23 -18.50 -5.93 -26.72
CA ASN A 23 -17.51 -6.92 -27.15
C ASN A 23 -17.27 -6.87 -28.66
N LYS A 24 -18.31 -6.61 -29.48
CA LYS A 24 -18.14 -6.42 -30.92
C LYS A 24 -17.28 -5.20 -31.26
N LEU A 25 -17.51 -4.08 -30.58
CA LEU A 25 -16.68 -2.88 -30.72
C LEU A 25 -15.25 -3.16 -30.31
N GLU A 26 -15.03 -3.76 -29.13
CA GLU A 26 -13.72 -4.11 -28.63
C GLU A 26 -12.97 -5.05 -29.58
N MET A 27 -13.62 -6.10 -30.11
CA MET A 27 -13.01 -7.00 -31.08
C MET A 27 -12.64 -6.32 -32.38
N HIS A 28 -13.46 -5.38 -32.85
CA HIS A 28 -13.22 -4.63 -34.09
C HIS A 28 -12.06 -3.65 -33.95
N PHE A 29 -11.99 -2.93 -32.83
CA PHE A 29 -10.99 -1.90 -32.56
C PHE A 29 -9.81 -2.39 -31.69
N ASN A 30 -9.72 -3.69 -31.35
CA ASN A 30 -8.71 -4.24 -30.44
C ASN A 30 -7.26 -4.02 -30.92
N ARG A 31 -7.04 -3.86 -32.23
CA ARG A 31 -5.72 -3.58 -32.82
C ARG A 31 -5.38 -2.10 -32.86
N ASP A 32 -6.37 -1.23 -32.75
CA ASP A 32 -6.20 0.23 -32.80
C ASP A 32 -7.27 0.93 -31.94
N PRO A 33 -7.06 1.00 -30.61
CA PRO A 33 -7.95 1.74 -29.72
C PRO A 33 -8.03 3.25 -30.01
N HIS A 34 -6.99 3.82 -30.61
CA HIS A 34 -6.98 5.24 -30.99
C HIS A 34 -8.02 5.52 -32.08
N ARG A 35 -8.14 4.64 -33.06
CA ARG A 35 -9.15 4.76 -34.13
C ARG A 35 -10.59 4.77 -33.59
N PHE A 36 -10.85 4.01 -32.54
CA PHE A 36 -12.16 4.07 -31.87
C PHE A 36 -12.41 5.42 -31.19
N LEU A 37 -11.38 5.96 -30.53
CA LEU A 37 -11.43 7.28 -29.92
C LEU A 37 -11.64 8.38 -30.98
N ASP A 38 -10.91 8.30 -32.09
CA ASP A 38 -11.04 9.25 -33.19
C ASP A 38 -12.45 9.26 -33.77
N ALA A 39 -13.07 8.10 -33.96
CA ALA A 39 -14.46 8.00 -34.40
C ALA A 39 -15.44 8.71 -33.45
N LEU A 40 -15.24 8.58 -32.13
CA LEU A 40 -16.05 9.25 -31.11
C LEU A 40 -15.83 10.76 -31.08
N VAL A 41 -14.58 11.21 -31.22
CA VAL A 41 -14.19 12.62 -31.16
C VAL A 41 -14.62 13.38 -32.43
N CYS A 42 -14.38 12.78 -33.59
CA CYS A 42 -14.77 13.37 -34.87
C CYS A 42 -16.28 13.25 -35.19
N SER A 43 -17.04 12.61 -34.28
CA SER A 43 -18.48 12.32 -34.49
C SER A 43 -18.74 11.52 -35.79
N ASP A 44 -17.79 10.68 -36.18
CA ASP A 44 -17.93 9.79 -37.33
C ASP A 44 -18.66 8.51 -36.93
N SER A 45 -19.97 8.47 -37.17
CA SER A 45 -20.78 7.30 -36.87
C SER A 45 -20.64 6.16 -37.87
N THR A 46 -20.03 6.38 -39.04
CA THR A 46 -20.10 5.48 -40.20
C THR A 46 -19.59 4.07 -39.86
N GLU A 47 -18.47 3.96 -39.20
CA GLU A 47 -17.89 2.68 -38.80
C GLU A 47 -18.62 2.05 -37.62
N LEU A 48 -19.06 2.87 -36.66
CA LEU A 48 -19.83 2.43 -35.49
C LEU A 48 -21.21 1.90 -35.88
N GLU A 49 -21.87 2.53 -36.85
CA GLU A 49 -23.19 2.13 -37.38
C GLU A 49 -23.17 0.69 -37.91
N GLY A 50 -22.10 0.31 -38.62
CA GLY A 50 -21.93 -1.05 -39.13
C GLY A 50 -21.84 -2.12 -38.04
N ILE A 51 -21.41 -1.76 -36.83
CA ILE A 51 -21.15 -2.70 -35.72
C ILE A 51 -22.31 -2.76 -34.72
N ILE A 52 -22.85 -1.61 -34.33
CA ILE A 52 -23.84 -1.53 -33.23
C ILE A 52 -25.21 -0.96 -33.69
N GLY A 53 -25.32 -0.53 -34.95
CA GLY A 53 -26.52 0.09 -35.55
C GLY A 53 -26.60 1.60 -35.28
N LYS A 54 -27.17 2.34 -36.25
CA LYS A 54 -27.18 3.79 -36.30
C LYS A 54 -27.64 4.45 -35.00
N SER A 55 -28.85 4.13 -34.54
CA SER A 55 -29.45 4.76 -33.36
C SER A 55 -28.60 4.59 -32.06
N LEU A 56 -27.78 3.54 -31.96
CA LEU A 56 -26.92 3.35 -30.82
C LEU A 56 -25.56 4.01 -31.01
N ALA A 57 -25.08 4.07 -32.25
CA ALA A 57 -23.85 4.81 -32.59
C ALA A 57 -24.06 6.31 -32.31
N ASP A 58 -25.18 6.88 -32.73
CA ASP A 58 -25.53 8.29 -32.48
C ASP A 58 -25.58 8.58 -30.97
N ARG A 59 -26.25 7.74 -30.17
CA ARG A 59 -26.31 7.88 -28.70
C ARG A 59 -24.98 7.73 -28.03
N LEU A 60 -24.10 6.86 -28.53
CA LEU A 60 -22.74 6.69 -28.00
C LEU A 60 -21.91 7.94 -28.27
N ILE A 61 -22.05 8.54 -29.45
CA ILE A 61 -21.40 9.80 -29.82
C ILE A 61 -21.95 10.96 -28.99
N GLU A 62 -23.27 11.10 -28.84
CA GLU A 62 -23.88 12.13 -28.00
C GLU A 62 -23.43 12.03 -26.55
N PHE A 63 -23.39 10.82 -26.01
CA PHE A 63 -22.87 10.57 -24.68
C PHE A 63 -21.41 11.03 -24.56
N TRP A 64 -20.55 10.67 -25.54
CA TRP A 64 -19.15 11.08 -25.55
C TRP A 64 -18.99 12.60 -25.65
N GLN A 65 -19.80 13.25 -26.48
CA GLN A 65 -19.81 14.72 -26.64
C GLN A 65 -20.29 15.47 -25.38
N SER A 66 -21.18 14.88 -24.59
CA SER A 66 -21.63 15.50 -23.34
C SER A 66 -20.49 15.66 -22.29
N TYR A 67 -19.42 14.90 -22.42
CA TYR A 67 -18.18 14.97 -21.60
C TYR A 67 -17.01 15.60 -22.38
N LYS A 68 -17.30 16.49 -23.31
CA LYS A 68 -16.30 16.99 -24.27
C LYS A 68 -15.00 17.48 -23.63
N THR A 69 -15.07 18.33 -22.60
CA THR A 69 -13.89 18.90 -21.93
C THR A 69 -13.07 17.80 -21.24
N GLU A 70 -13.73 16.89 -20.53
CA GLU A 70 -13.07 15.78 -19.84
C GLU A 70 -12.38 14.82 -20.84
N ASN A 71 -13.05 14.55 -21.95
CA ASN A 71 -12.53 13.68 -22.99
C ASN A 71 -11.35 14.31 -23.74
N GLU A 72 -11.37 15.61 -23.99
CA GLU A 72 -10.26 16.35 -24.59
C GLU A 72 -9.01 16.27 -23.69
N LEU A 73 -9.18 16.40 -22.37
CA LEU A 73 -8.09 16.24 -21.40
C LEU A 73 -7.55 14.82 -21.35
N ILE A 74 -8.43 13.81 -21.35
CA ILE A 74 -8.03 12.40 -21.41
C ILE A 74 -7.20 12.11 -22.68
N LEU A 75 -7.66 12.62 -23.83
CA LEU A 75 -6.92 12.45 -25.10
C LEU A 75 -5.55 13.14 -25.06
N ALA A 76 -5.48 14.35 -24.55
CA ALA A 76 -4.20 15.05 -24.41
C ALA A 76 -3.23 14.28 -23.48
N LEU A 77 -3.73 13.72 -22.38
CA LEU A 77 -2.93 12.88 -21.49
C LEU A 77 -2.47 11.58 -22.16
N MET A 78 -3.32 10.99 -23.01
CA MET A 78 -2.93 9.81 -23.79
C MET A 78 -1.86 10.15 -24.86
N GLN A 79 -1.92 11.33 -25.45
CA GLN A 79 -0.86 11.80 -26.38
C GLN A 79 0.48 12.00 -25.67
N LEU A 80 0.48 12.29 -24.35
CA LEU A 80 1.69 12.30 -23.53
C LEU A 80 2.22 10.88 -23.21
N GLY A 81 1.52 9.82 -23.61
CA GLY A 81 1.95 8.42 -23.41
C GLY A 81 1.19 7.68 -22.32
N LEU A 82 0.18 8.27 -21.68
CA LEU A 82 -0.61 7.58 -20.68
C LEU A 82 -1.59 6.58 -21.30
N SER A 83 -1.81 5.46 -20.62
CA SER A 83 -2.96 4.61 -20.92
C SER A 83 -4.27 5.34 -20.61
N PHE A 84 -5.38 4.95 -21.23
CA PHE A 84 -6.70 5.52 -20.92
C PHE A 84 -7.01 5.46 -19.41
N LYS A 85 -6.72 4.32 -18.75
CA LYS A 85 -6.93 4.14 -17.31
C LYS A 85 -6.11 5.13 -16.50
N SER A 86 -4.83 5.28 -16.84
CA SER A 86 -3.91 6.20 -16.16
C SER A 86 -4.29 7.66 -16.41
N ALA A 87 -4.69 8.01 -17.62
CA ALA A 87 -5.18 9.34 -17.97
C ALA A 87 -6.44 9.72 -17.17
N HIS A 88 -7.41 8.80 -17.06
CA HIS A 88 -8.59 9.00 -16.22
C HIS A 88 -8.25 9.14 -14.74
N SER A 89 -7.30 8.34 -14.24
CA SER A 89 -6.82 8.46 -12.85
C SER A 89 -6.12 9.80 -12.61
N ALA A 90 -5.27 10.24 -13.55
CA ALA A 90 -4.60 11.53 -13.48
C ALA A 90 -5.60 12.70 -13.49
N LEU A 91 -6.62 12.62 -14.36
CA LEU A 91 -7.68 13.62 -14.40
C LEU A 91 -8.49 13.66 -13.10
N THR A 92 -8.79 12.49 -12.51
CA THR A 92 -9.48 12.41 -11.21
C THR A 92 -8.69 13.07 -10.08
N VAL A 93 -7.36 12.93 -10.10
CA VAL A 93 -6.48 13.48 -9.05
C VAL A 93 -6.17 14.97 -9.27
N PHE A 94 -5.87 15.36 -10.51
CA PHE A 94 -5.36 16.70 -10.84
C PHE A 94 -6.41 17.64 -11.47
N GLY A 95 -7.59 17.11 -11.84
CA GLY A 95 -8.66 17.88 -12.48
C GLY A 95 -8.25 18.46 -13.83
N GLU A 96 -8.82 19.61 -14.17
CA GLU A 96 -8.57 20.30 -15.44
C GLU A 96 -7.11 20.74 -15.64
N SER A 97 -6.34 20.86 -14.58
CA SER A 97 -4.91 21.21 -14.65
C SER A 97 -3.98 20.05 -14.96
N SER A 98 -4.50 18.83 -15.14
CA SER A 98 -3.74 17.59 -15.28
C SER A 98 -2.70 17.64 -16.40
N VAL A 99 -3.08 18.09 -17.59
CA VAL A 99 -2.16 18.18 -18.75
C VAL A 99 -1.01 19.12 -18.43
N LYS A 100 -1.30 20.34 -17.99
CA LYS A 100 -0.29 21.34 -17.67
C LYS A 100 0.64 20.87 -16.55
N ARG A 101 0.10 20.29 -15.49
CA ARG A 101 0.92 19.78 -14.37
C ARG A 101 1.89 18.70 -14.82
N ILE A 102 1.44 17.78 -15.69
CA ILE A 102 2.28 16.69 -16.18
C ILE A 102 3.33 17.20 -17.18
N GLU A 103 3.01 18.20 -18.00
CA GLU A 103 4.00 18.88 -18.83
C GLU A 103 5.04 19.64 -18.00
N ASP A 104 4.60 20.31 -16.93
CA ASP A 104 5.47 21.04 -16.01
C ASP A 104 6.31 20.07 -15.15
N ASP A 105 5.73 18.98 -14.64
CA ASP A 105 6.42 17.96 -13.85
C ASP A 105 5.81 16.56 -14.08
N PRO A 106 6.37 15.74 -14.99
CA PRO A 106 5.87 14.39 -15.25
C PRO A 106 6.03 13.44 -14.05
N PHE A 107 6.88 13.77 -13.07
CA PHE A 107 7.08 12.92 -11.90
C PHE A 107 5.96 13.04 -10.84
N GLU A 108 5.06 14.01 -10.99
CA GLU A 108 3.80 13.99 -10.24
C GLU A 108 2.92 12.76 -10.55
N LEU A 109 3.18 12.09 -11.68
CA LEU A 109 2.50 10.84 -12.07
C LEU A 109 3.00 9.59 -11.33
N VAL A 110 4.13 9.64 -10.65
CA VAL A 110 4.73 8.46 -10.00
C VAL A 110 3.74 7.68 -9.13
N PRO A 111 2.88 8.32 -8.30
CA PRO A 111 1.88 7.60 -7.51
C PRO A 111 0.78 6.90 -8.33
N ILE A 112 0.62 7.24 -9.61
CA ILE A 112 -0.45 6.74 -10.49
C ILE A 112 0.07 5.65 -11.43
N VAL A 113 1.26 5.85 -12.02
CA VAL A 113 1.81 4.98 -13.07
C VAL A 113 3.18 4.36 -12.74
N GLY A 114 3.78 4.76 -11.62
CA GLY A 114 5.14 4.36 -11.23
C GLY A 114 6.23 5.23 -11.87
N PHE A 115 7.47 5.04 -11.39
CA PHE A 115 8.63 5.83 -11.83
C PHE A 115 8.95 5.61 -13.31
N ASP A 116 9.03 4.35 -13.77
CA ASP A 116 9.45 4.02 -15.13
C ASP A 116 8.55 4.67 -16.19
N ALA A 117 7.23 4.58 -16.02
CA ALA A 117 6.30 5.20 -16.96
C ALA A 117 6.38 6.74 -16.93
N SER A 118 6.57 7.33 -15.75
CA SER A 118 6.78 8.77 -15.59
C SER A 118 8.09 9.23 -16.25
N ASP A 119 9.15 8.43 -16.13
CA ASP A 119 10.46 8.69 -16.75
C ASP A 119 10.41 8.62 -18.29
N GLU A 120 9.64 7.68 -18.86
CA GLU A 120 9.39 7.64 -20.30
C GLU A 120 8.64 8.88 -20.81
N ILE A 121 7.66 9.37 -20.08
CA ILE A 121 6.97 10.63 -20.38
C ILE A 121 7.94 11.81 -20.28
N ALA A 122 8.75 11.87 -19.24
CA ALA A 122 9.78 12.91 -19.09
C ALA A 122 10.77 12.94 -20.25
N LYS A 123 11.20 11.76 -20.72
CA LYS A 123 12.05 11.62 -21.93
C LYS A 123 11.36 12.12 -23.20
N SER A 124 10.07 11.81 -23.37
CA SER A 124 9.28 12.30 -24.51
C SER A 124 9.14 13.83 -24.50
N LEU A 125 9.06 14.42 -23.32
CA LEU A 125 9.09 15.88 -23.08
C LEU A 125 10.50 16.46 -23.15
N LYS A 126 11.53 15.65 -23.43
CA LYS A 126 12.94 16.05 -23.57
C LYS A 126 13.54 16.62 -22.27
N LEU A 127 13.08 16.18 -21.12
CA LEU A 127 13.73 16.52 -19.86
C LEU A 127 15.13 15.87 -19.81
N PRO A 128 16.14 16.58 -19.32
CA PRO A 128 17.49 16.04 -19.20
C PRO A 128 17.54 14.93 -18.11
N MET A 129 18.43 13.95 -18.31
CA MET A 129 18.61 12.84 -17.37
C MET A 129 19.03 13.28 -15.96
N ASN A 130 19.67 14.44 -15.84
CA ASN A 130 20.06 15.07 -14.57
C ASN A 130 19.04 16.10 -14.07
N ASP A 131 17.82 16.12 -14.60
CA ASP A 131 16.76 16.98 -14.09
C ASP A 131 16.52 16.71 -12.60
N ARG A 132 16.47 17.77 -11.81
CA ARG A 132 16.32 17.69 -10.35
C ARG A 132 15.05 16.97 -9.91
N ARG A 133 13.95 17.11 -10.66
CA ARG A 133 12.67 16.44 -10.40
C ARG A 133 12.81 14.93 -10.62
N ARG A 134 13.48 14.54 -11.72
CA ARG A 134 13.81 13.13 -12.00
C ARG A 134 14.61 12.51 -10.86
N ILE A 135 15.68 13.17 -10.45
CA ILE A 135 16.57 12.65 -9.40
C ILE A 135 15.83 12.55 -8.05
N SER A 136 15.00 13.51 -7.72
CA SER A 136 14.18 13.48 -6.52
C SER A 136 13.20 12.29 -6.52
N ALA A 137 12.48 12.09 -7.61
CA ALA A 137 11.55 10.97 -7.77
C ALA A 137 12.28 9.60 -7.74
N LEU A 138 13.42 9.51 -8.43
CA LEU A 138 14.27 8.32 -8.43
C LEU A 138 14.78 7.97 -7.04
N SER A 139 15.19 8.97 -6.25
CA SER A 139 15.67 8.75 -4.88
C SER A 139 14.63 8.08 -3.99
N ASN A 140 13.36 8.45 -4.14
CA ASN A 140 12.26 7.80 -3.45
C ASN A 140 11.98 6.40 -4.00
N GLU A 141 12.01 6.22 -5.31
CA GLU A 141 11.77 4.92 -5.97
C GLU A 141 12.80 3.87 -5.56
N ILE A 142 14.09 4.24 -5.49
CA ILE A 142 15.15 3.35 -5.01
C ILE A 142 14.83 2.80 -3.62
N LEU A 143 14.34 3.64 -2.70
CA LEU A 143 13.99 3.21 -1.35
C LEU A 143 12.77 2.31 -1.32
N LEU A 144 11.73 2.61 -2.11
CA LEU A 144 10.52 1.79 -2.18
C LEU A 144 10.85 0.39 -2.73
N ASN A 145 11.61 0.32 -3.82
CA ASN A 145 12.04 -0.95 -4.41
C ASN A 145 12.92 -1.76 -3.44
N TYR A 146 13.84 -1.10 -2.73
CA TYR A 146 14.66 -1.77 -1.72
C TYR A 146 13.82 -2.35 -0.59
N GLN A 147 12.84 -1.62 -0.13
CA GLN A 147 11.92 -2.09 0.91
C GLN A 147 11.09 -3.28 0.46
N GLU A 148 10.55 -3.25 -0.75
CA GLU A 148 9.78 -4.39 -1.30
C GLU A 148 10.62 -5.66 -1.38
N GLN A 149 11.91 -5.53 -1.74
CA GLN A 149 12.82 -6.66 -1.88
C GLN A 149 13.34 -7.20 -0.54
N THR A 150 13.57 -6.33 0.44
CA THR A 150 14.29 -6.68 1.67
C THR A 150 13.41 -6.64 2.92
N ALA A 151 12.20 -6.07 2.83
CA ALA A 151 11.34 -5.73 3.96
C ALA A 151 12.04 -4.81 5.01
N SER A 152 13.06 -4.03 4.60
CA SER A 152 13.78 -3.09 5.44
C SER A 152 13.40 -1.65 5.08
N SER A 153 13.07 -0.84 6.09
CA SER A 153 12.83 0.61 5.93
C SER A 153 14.12 1.43 5.87
N LEU A 154 15.27 0.82 6.17
CA LEU A 154 16.58 1.46 6.22
C LEU A 154 17.50 0.88 5.16
N MET A 155 18.09 1.73 4.34
CA MET A 155 19.07 1.39 3.33
C MET A 155 20.42 2.02 3.66
N HIS A 156 21.52 1.25 3.59
CA HIS A 156 22.85 1.81 3.79
C HIS A 156 23.22 2.78 2.66
N ARG A 157 23.88 3.89 2.99
CA ARG A 157 24.26 4.95 2.05
C ARG A 157 24.96 4.41 0.79
N ASP A 158 25.95 3.54 0.96
CA ASP A 158 26.75 3.05 -0.16
C ASP A 158 25.90 2.24 -1.15
N LYS A 159 24.91 1.51 -0.63
CA LYS A 159 23.97 0.76 -1.47
C LYS A 159 23.01 1.68 -2.23
N PHE A 160 22.63 2.80 -1.62
CA PHE A 160 21.83 3.82 -2.31
C PHE A 160 22.61 4.45 -3.46
N VAL A 161 23.86 4.82 -3.23
CA VAL A 161 24.77 5.36 -4.25
C VAL A 161 24.91 4.37 -5.42
N GLU A 162 25.19 3.11 -5.13
CA GLU A 162 25.29 2.04 -6.14
C GLU A 162 23.98 1.90 -6.96
N GLN A 163 22.81 1.97 -6.32
CA GLN A 163 21.53 1.89 -7.01
C GLN A 163 21.25 3.12 -7.89
N ALA A 164 21.63 4.32 -7.45
CA ALA A 164 21.48 5.53 -8.26
C ALA A 164 22.35 5.46 -9.53
N GLU A 165 23.57 4.93 -9.44
CA GLU A 165 24.46 4.71 -10.57
C GLU A 165 23.89 3.72 -11.60
N TYR A 166 23.17 2.69 -11.14
CA TYR A 166 22.46 1.77 -12.03
C TYR A 166 21.44 2.50 -12.92
N TYR A 167 20.78 3.54 -12.41
CA TYR A 167 19.88 4.42 -13.15
C TYR A 167 20.58 5.56 -13.90
N GLN A 168 21.91 5.47 -14.07
CA GLN A 168 22.75 6.46 -14.76
C GLN A 168 22.70 7.87 -14.14
N VAL A 169 22.56 7.92 -12.83
CA VAL A 169 22.63 9.14 -12.04
C VAL A 169 23.82 9.04 -11.10
N ASP A 170 24.61 10.12 -11.00
CA ASP A 170 25.68 10.21 -9.99
C ASP A 170 25.08 10.03 -8.58
N GLY A 171 25.60 9.05 -7.83
CA GLY A 171 25.04 8.64 -6.56
C GLY A 171 25.11 9.71 -5.48
N GLU A 172 26.20 10.51 -5.45
CA GLU A 172 26.33 11.63 -4.51
C GLU A 172 25.37 12.79 -4.86
N LEU A 173 25.19 13.03 -6.15
CA LEU A 173 24.21 13.99 -6.61
C LEU A 173 22.79 13.55 -6.25
N ALA A 174 22.47 12.26 -6.44
CA ALA A 174 21.18 11.70 -6.05
C ALA A 174 20.92 11.83 -4.54
N LEU A 175 21.92 11.53 -3.73
CA LEU A 175 21.86 11.70 -2.29
C LEU A 175 21.62 13.18 -1.89
N SER A 176 22.41 14.09 -2.46
CA SER A 176 22.31 15.53 -2.17
C SER A 176 20.93 16.08 -2.54
N ILE A 177 20.47 15.82 -3.76
CA ILE A 177 19.16 16.30 -4.24
C ILE A 177 18.03 15.64 -3.46
N GLY A 178 18.10 14.35 -3.21
CA GLY A 178 17.07 13.61 -2.45
C GLY A 178 16.89 14.17 -1.04
N ILE A 179 17.97 14.53 -0.34
CA ILE A 179 17.91 15.18 0.98
C ILE A 179 17.33 16.60 0.86
N GLU A 180 17.83 17.40 -0.07
CA GLU A 180 17.39 18.79 -0.26
C GLU A 180 15.91 18.90 -0.61
N THR A 181 15.41 18.02 -1.47
CA THR A 181 13.99 17.95 -1.85
C THR A 181 13.12 17.26 -0.81
N LYS A 182 13.72 16.70 0.24
CA LYS A 182 13.05 15.88 1.26
C LYS A 182 12.40 14.61 0.69
N ALA A 183 12.87 14.11 -0.44
CA ALA A 183 12.46 12.84 -0.98
C ALA A 183 12.98 11.67 -0.14
N ILE A 184 14.10 11.89 0.55
CA ILE A 184 14.74 10.94 1.46
C ILE A 184 15.20 11.63 2.75
N ILE A 185 15.35 10.85 3.81
CA ILE A 185 16.00 11.26 5.06
C ILE A 185 17.30 10.47 5.20
N PHE A 186 18.38 11.17 5.49
CA PHE A 186 19.69 10.59 5.79
C PHE A 186 20.03 10.79 7.26
N ASP A 187 20.27 9.71 7.98
CA ASP A 187 20.66 9.72 9.38
C ASP A 187 21.65 8.58 9.68
N SER A 188 22.75 8.92 10.33
CA SER A 188 23.72 7.94 10.88
C SER A 188 24.21 6.89 9.87
N GLY A 189 24.40 7.27 8.60
CA GLY A 189 24.86 6.39 7.52
C GLY A 189 23.76 5.60 6.82
N TYR A 190 22.51 5.79 7.22
CA TYR A 190 21.34 5.16 6.63
C TYR A 190 20.41 6.17 5.97
N ILE A 191 19.67 5.68 5.01
CA ILE A 191 18.68 6.43 4.23
C ILE A 191 17.33 5.76 4.39
N THR A 192 16.29 6.56 4.57
CA THR A 192 14.91 6.09 4.70
C THR A 192 13.95 7.01 3.96
N ASN A 193 12.79 6.47 3.63
CA ASN A 193 11.68 7.26 3.13
C ASN A 193 11.04 8.10 4.27
N PRO A 194 10.71 9.38 4.05
CA PRO A 194 10.12 10.25 5.06
C PRO A 194 8.88 9.69 5.73
N ALA A 195 7.98 9.03 4.96
CA ALA A 195 6.77 8.45 5.51
C ALA A 195 7.06 7.29 6.49
N PHE A 196 8.06 6.45 6.18
CA PHE A 196 8.48 5.39 7.12
C PHE A 196 9.14 5.98 8.37
N TYR A 197 9.98 6.99 8.19
CA TYR A 197 10.62 7.68 9.34
C TYR A 197 9.57 8.28 10.30
N GLU A 198 8.54 8.90 9.77
CA GLU A 198 7.44 9.45 10.57
C GLU A 198 6.64 8.34 11.26
N MET A 199 6.33 7.24 10.55
CA MET A 199 5.63 6.09 11.14
C MET A 199 6.45 5.46 12.27
N GLU A 200 7.72 5.17 12.06
CA GLU A 200 8.62 4.59 13.07
C GLU A 200 8.81 5.53 14.26
N THR A 201 8.93 6.84 14.00
CA THR A 201 9.02 7.84 15.06
C THR A 201 7.76 7.89 15.90
N SER A 202 6.58 7.84 15.26
CA SER A 202 5.30 7.81 15.94
C SER A 202 5.12 6.54 16.78
N ILE A 203 5.50 5.38 16.23
CA ILE A 203 5.49 4.09 16.95
C ILE A 203 6.43 4.18 18.16
N ARG A 204 7.64 4.67 17.99
CA ARG A 204 8.63 4.82 19.07
C ARG A 204 8.09 5.71 20.19
N GLN A 205 7.51 6.86 19.85
CA GLN A 205 6.92 7.78 20.82
C GLN A 205 5.77 7.13 21.59
N PHE A 206 4.89 6.42 20.87
CA PHE A 206 3.76 5.69 21.46
C PHE A 206 4.24 4.59 22.40
N LEU A 207 5.18 3.76 22.01
CA LEU A 207 5.75 2.68 22.83
C LEU A 207 6.46 3.24 24.06
N THR A 208 7.23 4.35 23.91
CA THR A 208 7.89 5.05 25.02
C THR A 208 6.85 5.55 26.03
N LYS A 209 5.75 6.15 25.56
CA LYS A 209 4.66 6.64 26.40
C LYS A 209 3.98 5.50 27.15
N ILE A 210 3.67 4.39 26.48
CA ILE A 210 3.08 3.21 27.14
C ILE A 210 4.05 2.66 28.18
N ASN A 211 5.33 2.51 27.84
CA ASN A 211 6.32 1.93 28.74
C ASN A 211 6.56 2.80 29.99
N ALA A 212 6.39 4.11 29.88
CA ALA A 212 6.47 5.05 30.99
C ALA A 212 5.17 5.13 31.81
N SER A 213 4.05 4.56 31.33
CA SER A 213 2.77 4.58 32.04
C SER A 213 2.80 3.65 33.26
N ARG A 214 1.88 3.89 34.19
CA ARG A 214 1.74 3.03 35.38
C ARG A 214 1.21 1.66 34.95
N SER A 215 2.00 0.59 35.19
CA SER A 215 1.64 -0.79 34.89
C SER A 215 1.17 -1.55 36.13
N ILE A 216 0.37 -2.57 35.90
CA ILE A 216 0.19 -3.64 36.87
C ILE A 216 1.52 -4.38 36.96
N ARG A 217 2.07 -4.53 38.17
CA ARG A 217 3.25 -5.34 38.42
C ARG A 217 2.88 -6.48 39.34
N PHE A 218 3.31 -7.65 38.99
CA PHE A 218 3.13 -8.85 39.76
C PHE A 218 4.38 -9.15 40.57
N HIS A 219 4.18 -9.76 41.75
CA HIS A 219 5.34 -10.26 42.47
C HIS A 219 5.88 -11.53 41.81
N ASP A 220 7.21 -11.69 41.82
CA ASP A 220 7.88 -12.85 41.16
C ASP A 220 7.34 -14.20 41.68
N TYR A 221 6.98 -14.28 42.98
CA TYR A 221 6.42 -15.50 43.53
C TYR A 221 5.02 -15.82 42.98
N GLU A 222 4.18 -14.82 42.67
CA GLU A 222 2.87 -15.01 42.08
C GLU A 222 2.98 -15.55 40.66
N ILE A 223 3.92 -14.97 39.87
CA ILE A 223 4.20 -15.46 38.52
C ILE A 223 4.73 -16.90 38.60
N ALA A 224 5.72 -17.17 39.46
CA ALA A 224 6.32 -18.50 39.60
C ALA A 224 5.28 -19.57 40.05
N GLN A 225 4.39 -19.22 40.97
CA GLN A 225 3.34 -20.11 41.45
C GLN A 225 2.38 -20.45 40.27
N ASN A 226 1.86 -19.44 39.57
CA ASN A 226 0.95 -19.64 38.44
C ASN A 226 1.64 -20.37 37.28
N LEU A 227 2.91 -20.07 37.01
CA LEU A 227 3.68 -20.76 35.97
C LEU A 227 3.83 -22.27 36.28
N ASN A 228 4.12 -22.63 37.55
CA ASN A 228 4.19 -24.02 37.96
C ASN A 228 2.82 -24.74 37.87
N MET A 229 1.75 -24.04 38.20
CA MET A 229 0.39 -24.57 38.00
C MET A 229 0.10 -24.81 36.53
N PHE A 230 0.41 -23.84 35.66
CA PHE A 230 0.23 -23.96 34.22
C PHE A 230 1.02 -25.15 33.64
N LYS A 231 2.30 -25.27 34.00
CA LYS A 231 3.16 -26.41 33.57
C LYS A 231 2.59 -27.76 33.99
N THR A 232 2.11 -27.85 35.23
CA THR A 232 1.53 -29.08 35.78
C THR A 232 0.21 -29.45 35.09
N MET A 233 -0.69 -28.51 34.92
CA MET A 233 -2.01 -28.72 34.28
C MET A 233 -1.86 -29.15 32.83
N ASN A 234 -0.95 -28.54 32.10
CA ASN A 234 -0.74 -28.81 30.65
C ASN A 234 0.30 -29.90 30.40
N ARG A 235 0.95 -30.45 31.43
CA ARG A 235 2.01 -31.48 31.34
C ARG A 235 3.14 -31.08 30.41
N ILE A 236 3.57 -29.82 30.48
CA ILE A 236 4.64 -29.25 29.65
C ILE A 236 5.87 -28.87 30.49
N ALA A 237 7.04 -28.90 29.84
CA ALA A 237 8.26 -28.36 30.39
C ALA A 237 8.66 -27.13 29.53
N LEU A 238 8.95 -26.02 30.17
CA LEU A 238 9.45 -24.82 29.52
C LEU A 238 10.94 -24.68 29.74
N THR A 239 11.65 -24.15 28.76
CA THR A 239 13.08 -23.81 28.91
C THR A 239 13.22 -22.57 29.79
N GLN A 240 14.43 -22.37 30.35
CA GLN A 240 14.75 -21.20 31.14
C GLN A 240 14.48 -19.88 30.36
N GLU A 241 14.82 -19.85 29.07
CA GLU A 241 14.56 -18.68 28.21
C GLU A 241 13.07 -18.39 28.01
N GLN A 242 12.25 -19.44 27.88
CA GLN A 242 10.80 -19.31 27.78
C GLN A 242 10.21 -18.78 29.10
N GLU A 243 10.65 -19.27 30.25
CA GLU A 243 10.22 -18.80 31.58
C GLU A 243 10.62 -17.34 31.80
N LEU A 244 11.86 -16.95 31.45
CA LEU A 244 12.32 -15.56 31.51
C LEU A 244 11.47 -14.64 30.59
N SER A 245 11.12 -15.10 29.41
CA SER A 245 10.25 -14.35 28.49
C SER A 245 8.86 -14.11 29.07
N ILE A 246 8.28 -15.10 29.78
CA ILE A 246 7.00 -14.99 30.47
C ILE A 246 7.09 -13.96 31.61
N HIS A 247 8.11 -14.07 32.48
CA HIS A 247 8.35 -13.12 33.57
C HIS A 247 8.53 -11.69 33.06
N SER A 248 9.35 -11.51 32.03
CA SER A 248 9.60 -10.20 31.41
C SER A 248 8.30 -9.60 30.84
N THR A 249 7.50 -10.40 30.13
CA THR A 249 6.26 -9.93 29.54
C THR A 249 5.23 -9.50 30.58
N LEU A 250 5.08 -10.25 31.65
CA LEU A 250 4.12 -9.95 32.69
C LEU A 250 4.50 -8.73 33.57
N ASN A 251 5.77 -8.36 33.61
CA ASN A 251 6.27 -7.24 34.38
C ASN A 251 6.58 -5.97 33.56
N ASN A 252 6.34 -5.99 32.24
CA ASN A 252 6.55 -4.83 31.38
C ASN A 252 5.28 -4.46 30.61
N ASN A 253 5.09 -3.17 30.38
CA ASN A 253 3.94 -2.68 29.61
C ASN A 253 4.02 -3.05 28.11
N VAL A 254 5.22 -3.23 27.60
CA VAL A 254 5.50 -3.62 26.22
C VAL A 254 6.62 -4.66 26.23
N SER A 255 6.40 -5.75 25.55
CA SER A 255 7.39 -6.82 25.36
C SER A 255 7.41 -7.30 23.92
N CYS A 256 8.57 -7.71 23.44
CA CYS A 256 8.75 -8.33 22.14
C CYS A 256 9.42 -9.70 22.33
N ILE A 257 8.72 -10.77 21.89
CA ILE A 257 9.22 -12.14 21.93
C ILE A 257 9.58 -12.56 20.51
N THR A 258 10.86 -12.80 20.28
CA THR A 258 11.38 -13.25 18.98
C THR A 258 11.90 -14.68 19.08
N GLY A 259 11.95 -15.37 17.95
CA GLY A 259 12.49 -16.74 17.90
C GLY A 259 12.18 -17.43 16.57
N GLY A 260 12.95 -18.45 16.24
CA GLY A 260 12.76 -19.27 15.03
C GLY A 260 11.44 -20.04 14.99
N ALA A 261 11.22 -20.77 13.91
CA ALA A 261 10.08 -21.68 13.82
C ALA A 261 10.24 -22.85 14.79
N GLY A 262 9.16 -23.28 15.44
CA GLY A 262 9.17 -24.46 16.32
C GLY A 262 9.80 -24.28 17.70
N VAL A 263 10.23 -23.07 18.10
CA VAL A 263 10.86 -22.82 19.42
C VAL A 263 9.87 -22.62 20.58
N GLY A 264 8.60 -22.97 20.40
CA GLY A 264 7.59 -22.92 21.47
C GLY A 264 7.01 -21.52 21.77
N LYS A 265 7.05 -20.56 20.82
CA LYS A 265 6.44 -19.23 21.03
C LYS A 265 4.96 -19.31 21.40
N THR A 266 4.26 -20.28 20.83
CA THR A 266 2.83 -20.51 21.07
C THR A 266 2.55 -20.92 22.52
N GLU A 267 3.38 -21.80 23.07
CA GLU A 267 3.29 -22.22 24.48
C GLU A 267 3.58 -21.06 25.43
N VAL A 268 4.55 -20.20 25.08
CA VAL A 268 4.86 -18.98 25.86
C VAL A 268 3.66 -18.02 25.87
N ILE A 269 3.04 -17.78 24.72
CA ILE A 269 1.85 -16.92 24.60
C ILE A 269 0.68 -17.50 25.40
N SER A 270 0.45 -18.82 25.32
CA SER A 270 -0.58 -19.52 26.09
C SER A 270 -0.37 -19.38 27.60
N ALA A 271 0.88 -19.54 28.05
CA ALA A 271 1.23 -19.36 29.47
C ALA A 271 0.99 -17.91 29.93
N ILE A 272 1.46 -16.92 29.15
CA ILE A 272 1.25 -15.50 29.47
C ILE A 272 -0.24 -15.20 29.61
N ASN A 273 -1.04 -15.62 28.63
CA ASN A 273 -2.48 -15.41 28.62
C ASN A 273 -3.15 -16.02 29.86
N TRP A 274 -2.85 -17.28 30.15
CA TRP A 274 -3.43 -17.98 31.30
C TRP A 274 -3.04 -17.33 32.62
N ILE A 275 -1.75 -17.01 32.82
CA ILE A 275 -1.23 -16.39 34.05
C ILE A 275 -1.82 -14.99 34.23
N TYR A 276 -1.82 -14.17 33.17
CA TYR A 276 -2.38 -12.81 33.24
C TYR A 276 -3.86 -12.83 33.64
N LYS A 277 -4.63 -13.70 33.01
CA LYS A 277 -6.07 -13.87 33.33
C LYS A 277 -6.27 -14.36 34.78
N SER A 278 -5.43 -15.29 35.26
CA SER A 278 -5.50 -15.80 36.63
C SER A 278 -5.20 -14.72 37.66
N LEU A 279 -4.24 -13.84 37.38
CA LEU A 279 -3.80 -12.81 38.30
C LEU A 279 -4.69 -11.55 38.31
N THR A 280 -5.30 -11.20 37.15
CA THR A 280 -6.03 -9.95 37.00
C THR A 280 -7.54 -10.12 36.82
N GLY A 281 -8.00 -11.29 36.40
CA GLY A 281 -9.37 -11.51 35.95
C GLY A 281 -9.67 -10.91 34.55
N PHE A 282 -8.75 -10.18 33.94
CA PHE A 282 -8.95 -9.56 32.63
C PHE A 282 -8.69 -10.56 31.50
N ASN A 283 -9.43 -10.40 30.40
CA ASN A 283 -9.19 -11.15 29.19
C ASN A 283 -8.05 -10.53 28.37
N VAL A 284 -7.28 -11.38 27.70
CA VAL A 284 -6.26 -10.98 26.75
C VAL A 284 -6.86 -11.11 25.35
N ILE A 285 -6.72 -10.07 24.55
CA ILE A 285 -7.18 -10.04 23.16
C ILE A 285 -5.99 -10.29 22.23
N GLY A 286 -6.12 -11.30 21.36
CA GLY A 286 -5.16 -11.59 20.31
C GLY A 286 -5.42 -10.76 19.04
N ALA A 287 -4.38 -10.41 18.31
CA ALA A 287 -4.52 -9.78 17.00
C ALA A 287 -3.49 -10.29 15.99
N ALA A 288 -3.89 -10.44 14.73
CA ALA A 288 -3.00 -10.86 13.65
C ALA A 288 -3.38 -10.20 12.32
N LEU A 289 -2.47 -10.28 11.32
CA LEU A 289 -2.71 -9.74 9.98
C LEU A 289 -3.71 -10.57 9.17
N SER A 290 -3.74 -11.90 9.36
CA SER A 290 -4.59 -12.83 8.58
C SER A 290 -5.54 -13.62 9.46
N GLY A 291 -6.67 -14.08 8.90
CA GLY A 291 -7.64 -14.95 9.57
C GLY A 291 -7.01 -16.26 10.04
N ILE A 292 -6.18 -16.90 9.22
CA ILE A 292 -5.46 -18.14 9.58
C ILE A 292 -4.58 -17.96 10.82
N ALA A 293 -3.92 -16.79 10.94
CA ALA A 293 -3.11 -16.50 12.12
C ALA A 293 -3.98 -16.21 13.35
N VAL A 294 -5.16 -15.63 13.18
CA VAL A 294 -6.16 -15.46 14.25
C VAL A 294 -6.62 -16.82 14.77
N ASP A 295 -6.99 -17.74 13.89
CA ASP A 295 -7.43 -19.10 14.28
C ASP A 295 -6.35 -19.82 15.09
N ARG A 296 -5.10 -19.71 14.67
CA ARG A 296 -3.95 -20.27 15.41
C ARG A 296 -3.77 -19.64 16.80
N ILE A 297 -4.03 -18.35 16.97
CA ILE A 297 -3.99 -17.70 18.28
C ILE A 297 -5.12 -18.25 19.16
N ILE A 298 -6.33 -18.37 18.63
CA ILE A 298 -7.49 -18.92 19.36
C ILE A 298 -7.20 -20.34 19.84
N GLU A 299 -6.72 -21.22 18.96
CA GLU A 299 -6.32 -22.59 19.28
C GLU A 299 -5.25 -22.63 20.37
N ALA A 300 -4.20 -21.84 20.19
CA ALA A 300 -3.05 -21.77 21.10
C ALA A 300 -3.38 -21.27 22.49
N THR A 301 -4.34 -20.35 22.61
CA THR A 301 -4.73 -19.73 23.87
C THR A 301 -5.94 -20.38 24.54
N GLY A 302 -6.42 -21.51 24.00
CA GLY A 302 -7.56 -22.23 24.56
C GLY A 302 -8.89 -21.47 24.42
N GLY A 303 -9.08 -20.70 23.34
CA GLY A 303 -10.33 -20.03 23.02
C GLY A 303 -10.39 -18.56 23.46
N SER A 304 -9.24 -17.90 23.65
CA SER A 304 -9.23 -16.45 23.88
C SER A 304 -9.72 -15.68 22.66
N GLU A 305 -10.30 -14.51 22.91
CA GLU A 305 -10.73 -13.62 21.82
C GLU A 305 -9.55 -13.20 20.96
N ALA A 306 -9.69 -13.33 19.64
CA ALA A 306 -8.71 -12.83 18.70
C ALA A 306 -9.36 -12.30 17.42
N TYR A 307 -8.74 -11.30 16.82
CA TYR A 307 -9.27 -10.59 15.66
C TYR A 307 -8.17 -10.33 14.62
N THR A 308 -8.55 -10.15 13.35
CA THR A 308 -7.63 -9.51 12.42
C THR A 308 -7.42 -8.06 12.82
N LEU A 309 -6.23 -7.50 12.55
CA LEU A 309 -5.94 -6.09 12.85
C LEU A 309 -6.98 -5.14 12.21
N ALA A 310 -7.45 -5.46 11.00
CA ALA A 310 -8.50 -4.68 10.34
C ALA A 310 -9.82 -4.71 11.13
N LYS A 311 -10.26 -5.90 11.60
CA LYS A 311 -11.48 -6.05 12.38
C LYS A 311 -11.35 -5.38 13.76
N LEU A 312 -10.20 -5.55 14.41
CA LEU A 312 -9.94 -4.92 15.72
C LEU A 312 -9.99 -3.39 15.60
N ARG A 313 -9.32 -2.82 14.57
CA ARG A 313 -9.33 -1.38 14.31
C ARG A 313 -10.75 -0.85 14.08
N TYR A 314 -11.55 -1.55 13.27
CA TYR A 314 -12.94 -1.17 12.99
C TYR A 314 -13.80 -1.23 14.25
N GLY A 315 -13.72 -2.32 15.04
CA GLY A 315 -14.48 -2.50 16.26
C GLY A 315 -14.16 -1.45 17.33
N VAL A 316 -12.87 -1.15 17.55
CA VAL A 316 -12.44 -0.08 18.47
C VAL A 316 -12.94 1.29 18.02
N SER A 317 -12.89 1.59 16.72
CA SER A 317 -13.36 2.87 16.18
C SER A 317 -14.88 3.07 16.35
N ASN A 318 -15.65 1.99 16.35
CA ASN A 318 -17.10 2.02 16.49
C ASN A 318 -17.58 1.76 17.92
N GLY A 319 -16.69 1.45 18.85
CA GLY A 319 -17.03 1.12 20.23
C GLY A 319 -17.64 -0.29 20.42
N ASP A 320 -17.42 -1.20 19.48
CA ASP A 320 -17.90 -2.58 19.50
C ASP A 320 -16.93 -3.54 20.23
N ILE A 321 -15.69 -3.10 20.41
CA ILE A 321 -14.59 -3.84 21.09
C ILE A 321 -13.87 -2.89 22.05
#